data_56be6cc906ed4b3b390562f099ef42b1
#
_entry.id   56be6cc906ed4b3b390562f099ef42b1
#
_cell.length_a   1.000
_cell.length_b   1.000
_cell.length_c   1.000
_cell.angle_alpha   90.00
_cell.angle_beta   90.00
_cell.angle_gamma   90.00
#
_symmetry.space_group_name_H-M   'P 1'
#
loop_
_entity.id
_entity.type
_entity.pdbx_description
1 polymer ?
#
loop_
_entity_poly.entity_id
_entity_poly.type
_entity_poly.pdbx_seq_one_letter_code
_entity_poly.pdbx_strand_id
1 'polypeptide(L)'
;MKKSLLIGTAALLLISAQASIHPITVNAFPQVDKPTITSSGNDNSSNRATTPKVLDISGHWAEHSIIQAINKGYVEGYPDGNFLPNKNVSRAEFVKMTISALGIEVQESNGKWYESYVHAAEAAGIYKAGDLEDTNWIQTLTREEMSKMAVRALGIDQVEDKQWMYLATKNGIMSGTAPGELTPKGSTTRAQAITVIERLLSAKKGDKLAVDKYAVAAAEMYWHKTNIFTVAEEIFNSPENDKYTNVKMGIRSWNINKLTVSSPDKSVVGQVNSLTAIDWNDPKDPNRRLLPSKDKLVWEVGGEQTKFTDNMKVYVLLLDSKMVVNQKPKSYPVNRLNIVVNGYSGEFKGKITEALAIRSLDLNKQVYGLVLPKENFRTTGELRILIETISLGAPLFNSRLSTSVLTR
;
A
#
# COMPACT_ATOMS: atom_id res chain seq x y z
N MET A 1 58.37 24.83 -48.28
CA MET A 1 57.16 25.64 -48.06
C MET A 1 56.40 25.09 -46.88
N LYS A 2 56.53 25.75 -45.71
CA LYS A 2 55.91 25.31 -44.45
C LYS A 2 54.49 25.88 -44.40
N LYS A 3 53.46 25.07 -44.16
CA LYS A 3 52.13 25.52 -43.80
C LYS A 3 51.91 25.21 -42.32
N SER A 4 51.77 26.27 -41.61
CA SER A 4 51.42 26.27 -40.19
C SER A 4 49.94 25.89 -40.01
N LEU A 5 49.65 24.98 -39.07
CA LEU A 5 48.33 24.63 -38.62
C LEU A 5 48.01 25.41 -37.34
N LEU A 6 47.04 26.30 -37.39
CA LEU A 6 46.49 27.02 -36.22
C LEU A 6 45.55 26.04 -35.49
N ILE A 7 45.86 25.74 -34.25
CA ILE A 7 44.96 25.06 -33.31
C ILE A 7 44.17 26.13 -32.56
N GLY A 8 42.89 26.22 -32.88
CA GLY A 8 41.95 27.06 -32.12
C GLY A 8 41.45 26.34 -30.87
N THR A 9 41.84 26.84 -29.72
CA THR A 9 41.29 26.37 -28.43
C THR A 9 39.91 26.98 -28.21
N ALA A 10 38.85 26.18 -28.32
CA ALA A 10 37.53 26.58 -27.88
C ALA A 10 37.42 26.40 -26.38
N ALA A 11 37.32 27.53 -25.67
CA ALA A 11 37.06 27.55 -24.23
C ALA A 11 35.57 27.20 -24.00
N LEU A 12 35.32 26.07 -23.37
CA LEU A 12 33.98 25.66 -22.94
C LEU A 12 33.66 26.41 -21.64
N LEU A 13 32.79 27.41 -21.70
CA LEU A 13 32.21 28.06 -20.53
C LEU A 13 31.16 27.11 -19.92
N LEU A 14 31.54 26.44 -18.84
CA LEU A 14 30.63 25.76 -17.94
C LEU A 14 29.89 26.80 -17.12
N ILE A 15 28.66 27.13 -17.53
CA ILE A 15 27.73 27.87 -16.68
C ILE A 15 27.15 26.88 -15.67
N SER A 16 27.67 26.88 -14.45
CA SER A 16 27.08 26.18 -13.31
C SER A 16 25.84 26.96 -12.87
N ALA A 17 24.68 26.54 -13.30
CA ALA A 17 23.42 26.99 -12.71
C ALA A 17 23.31 26.37 -11.30
N GLN A 18 23.71 27.12 -10.28
CA GLN A 18 23.38 26.80 -8.89
C GLN A 18 21.89 27.06 -8.71
N ALA A 19 21.10 26.00 -8.76
CA ALA A 19 19.73 26.06 -8.30
C ALA A 19 19.77 26.30 -6.78
N SER A 20 19.43 27.51 -6.36
CA SER A 20 19.21 27.85 -4.96
C SER A 20 18.04 27.04 -4.45
N ILE A 21 18.33 25.96 -3.73
CA ILE A 21 17.33 25.19 -2.98
C ILE A 21 16.95 26.06 -1.78
N HIS A 22 15.88 26.81 -1.88
CA HIS A 22 15.27 27.43 -0.71
C HIS A 22 14.66 26.30 0.12
N PRO A 23 15.02 26.16 1.40
CA PRO A 23 14.31 25.27 2.30
C PRO A 23 12.87 25.77 2.40
N ILE A 24 11.90 24.97 2.01
CA ILE A 24 10.49 25.24 2.31
C ILE A 24 10.42 25.15 3.84
N THR A 25 10.38 26.29 4.48
CA THR A 25 10.02 26.43 5.89
C THR A 25 8.58 25.90 6.00
N VAL A 26 8.43 24.72 6.57
CA VAL A 26 7.13 24.28 7.08
C VAL A 26 6.79 25.31 8.14
N ASN A 27 5.82 26.18 7.82
CA ASN A 27 5.30 27.10 8.80
C ASN A 27 4.78 26.29 9.98
N ALA A 28 5.49 26.37 11.11
CA ALA A 28 4.99 25.90 12.38
C ALA A 28 3.65 26.62 12.59
N PHE A 29 2.60 25.85 12.80
CA PHE A 29 1.30 26.39 13.15
C PHE A 29 1.45 27.31 14.35
N PRO A 30 0.75 28.47 14.40
CA PRO A 30 0.82 29.37 15.55
C PRO A 30 0.44 28.59 16.81
N GLN A 31 1.33 28.63 17.80
CA GLN A 31 1.03 28.19 19.15
C GLN A 31 -0.10 29.07 19.67
N VAL A 32 -1.26 28.47 19.89
CA VAL A 32 -2.35 29.15 20.57
C VAL A 32 -1.90 29.32 22.02
N ASP A 33 -1.68 30.57 22.42
CA ASP A 33 -1.35 30.93 23.79
C ASP A 33 -2.42 30.37 24.75
N LYS A 34 -1.95 29.59 25.71
CA LYS A 34 -2.77 29.10 26.81
C LYS A 34 -3.40 30.30 27.51
N PRO A 35 -4.72 30.36 27.72
CA PRO A 35 -5.30 31.41 28.53
C PRO A 35 -4.71 31.33 29.93
N THR A 36 -4.10 32.41 30.39
CA THR A 36 -3.58 32.58 31.74
C THR A 36 -4.78 32.68 32.69
N ILE A 37 -5.06 31.59 33.37
CA ILE A 37 -6.03 31.60 34.49
C ILE A 37 -5.32 32.21 35.69
N THR A 38 -5.62 33.46 36.00
CA THR A 38 -5.28 34.07 37.29
C THR A 38 -6.08 33.38 38.39
N SER A 39 -5.38 32.67 39.26
CA SER A 39 -5.95 32.06 40.46
C SER A 39 -6.27 33.12 41.50
N SER A 40 -7.54 33.30 41.80
CA SER A 40 -7.99 33.95 43.04
C SER A 40 -9.24 33.24 43.53
N GLY A 41 -9.18 32.68 44.73
CA GLY A 41 -10.36 32.22 45.46
C GLY A 41 -10.40 30.72 45.76
N ASN A 42 -10.12 30.39 47.03
CA ASN A 42 -10.48 29.11 47.66
C ASN A 42 -11.91 28.72 47.36
N ASP A 43 -12.12 27.52 46.85
CA ASP A 43 -13.28 26.72 47.25
C ASP A 43 -12.98 25.23 47.01
N ASN A 44 -13.03 24.49 48.14
CA ASN A 44 -13.04 23.05 48.21
C ASN A 44 -14.33 22.52 47.58
N SER A 45 -14.32 22.12 46.34
CA SER A 45 -15.24 21.09 45.86
C SER A 45 -14.54 20.27 44.76
N SER A 46 -14.39 18.99 45.03
CA SER A 46 -13.88 17.95 44.13
C SER A 46 -14.76 17.87 42.90
N ASN A 47 -14.53 18.74 41.92
CA ASN A 47 -15.09 18.60 40.59
C ASN A 47 -14.19 17.62 39.79
N ARG A 48 -14.34 16.33 40.11
CA ARG A 48 -13.93 15.24 39.27
C ARG A 48 -14.79 15.37 38.01
N ALA A 49 -14.24 15.91 36.94
CA ALA A 49 -14.89 15.91 35.63
C ALA A 49 -15.39 14.48 35.37
N THR A 50 -16.69 14.28 35.53
CA THR A 50 -17.32 12.99 35.23
C THR A 50 -17.21 12.78 33.73
N THR A 51 -16.27 11.92 33.34
CA THR A 51 -16.23 11.40 31.98
C THR A 51 -17.65 10.93 31.63
N PRO A 52 -18.27 11.38 30.53
CA PRO A 52 -19.60 10.94 30.17
C PRO A 52 -19.60 9.41 30.16
N LYS A 53 -20.43 8.79 31.00
CA LYS A 53 -20.51 7.33 31.09
C LYS A 53 -21.22 6.84 29.81
N VAL A 54 -20.43 6.51 28.80
CA VAL A 54 -20.92 5.88 27.58
C VAL A 54 -21.07 4.39 27.87
N LEU A 55 -22.26 3.84 27.67
CA LEU A 55 -22.65 2.53 28.23
C LEU A 55 -22.19 1.34 27.35
N ASP A 56 -22.06 1.53 26.04
CA ASP A 56 -21.93 0.45 25.04
C ASP A 56 -20.51 0.32 24.45
N ILE A 57 -19.51 0.90 25.09
CA ILE A 57 -18.10 0.80 24.64
C ILE A 57 -17.25 -0.09 25.53
N SER A 58 -17.74 -0.50 26.71
CA SER A 58 -16.98 -1.32 27.64
C SER A 58 -16.62 -2.67 27.04
N GLY A 59 -15.32 -3.00 27.01
CA GLY A 59 -14.80 -4.19 26.37
C GLY A 59 -14.77 -4.17 24.83
N HIS A 60 -15.20 -3.06 24.21
CA HIS A 60 -15.08 -2.89 22.76
C HIS A 60 -13.61 -2.62 22.37
N TRP A 61 -13.14 -3.22 21.28
CA TRP A 61 -11.74 -3.09 20.83
C TRP A 61 -11.26 -1.64 20.64
N ALA A 62 -12.17 -0.71 20.37
CA ALA A 62 -11.89 0.72 20.18
C ALA A 62 -12.18 1.55 21.45
N GLU A 63 -12.51 0.95 22.58
CA GLU A 63 -12.87 1.66 23.82
C GLU A 63 -11.89 2.78 24.16
N HIS A 64 -10.59 2.48 24.14
CA HIS A 64 -9.55 3.45 24.44
C HIS A 64 -9.57 4.66 23.48
N SER A 65 -9.64 4.43 22.20
CA SER A 65 -9.70 5.49 21.17
C SER A 65 -10.96 6.33 21.30
N ILE A 66 -12.10 5.71 21.61
CA ILE A 66 -13.37 6.40 21.80
C ILE A 66 -13.31 7.32 23.03
N ILE A 67 -12.78 6.82 24.16
CA ILE A 67 -12.61 7.63 25.37
C ILE A 67 -11.68 8.83 25.09
N GLN A 68 -10.58 8.61 24.37
CA GLN A 68 -9.69 9.72 24.01
C GLN A 68 -10.37 10.76 23.13
N ALA A 69 -11.17 10.34 22.17
CA ALA A 69 -11.91 11.20 21.26
C ALA A 69 -12.95 12.07 21.99
N ILE A 70 -13.67 11.46 22.96
CA ILE A 70 -14.63 12.16 23.81
C ILE A 70 -13.90 13.17 24.71
N ASN A 71 -12.80 12.78 25.35
CA ASN A 71 -12.01 13.67 26.21
C ASN A 71 -11.39 14.86 25.44
N LYS A 72 -11.08 14.70 24.17
CA LYS A 72 -10.62 15.76 23.27
C LYS A 72 -11.77 16.63 22.74
N GLY A 73 -13.02 16.23 22.95
CA GLY A 73 -14.20 17.01 22.61
C GLY A 73 -14.56 17.06 21.12
N TYR A 74 -13.96 16.23 20.27
CA TYR A 74 -14.32 16.23 18.84
C TYR A 74 -15.40 15.21 18.47
N VAL A 75 -15.82 14.37 19.43
CA VAL A 75 -16.92 13.43 19.26
C VAL A 75 -17.70 13.33 20.59
N GLU A 76 -18.99 13.07 20.48
CA GLU A 76 -19.90 12.90 21.61
C GLU A 76 -20.69 11.61 21.44
N GLY A 77 -21.20 11.07 22.57
CA GLY A 77 -22.22 10.01 22.57
C GLY A 77 -23.58 10.55 22.15
N TYR A 78 -24.55 9.68 22.02
CA TYR A 78 -25.94 10.03 21.77
C TYR A 78 -26.65 10.41 23.07
N PRO A 79 -27.79 11.16 23.01
CA PRO A 79 -28.53 11.59 24.17
C PRO A 79 -29.04 10.44 25.07
N ASP A 80 -29.17 9.24 24.54
CA ASP A 80 -29.57 8.02 25.25
C ASP A 80 -28.43 7.39 26.08
N GLY A 81 -27.22 7.98 26.06
CA GLY A 81 -26.03 7.50 26.75
C GLY A 81 -25.26 6.43 25.96
N ASN A 82 -25.63 6.10 24.73
CA ASN A 82 -24.92 5.18 23.88
C ASN A 82 -23.93 5.91 22.98
N PHE A 83 -22.91 5.18 22.50
CA PHE A 83 -21.94 5.66 21.52
C PHE A 83 -22.23 5.09 20.12
N LEU A 84 -22.78 3.90 20.05
CA LEU A 84 -23.04 3.11 18.86
C LEU A 84 -21.77 2.87 18.03
N PRO A 85 -20.72 2.23 18.59
CA PRO A 85 -19.41 2.08 17.95
C PRO A 85 -19.45 1.33 16.62
N ASN A 86 -20.40 0.42 16.47
CA ASN A 86 -20.57 -0.38 15.26
C ASN A 86 -21.51 0.25 14.21
N LYS A 87 -22.11 1.41 14.49
CA LYS A 87 -22.91 2.15 13.53
C LYS A 87 -22.03 2.71 12.43
N ASN A 88 -22.44 2.57 11.16
CA ASN A 88 -21.76 3.18 10.04
C ASN A 88 -21.79 4.72 10.15
N VAL A 89 -20.72 5.37 9.71
CA VAL A 89 -20.64 6.83 9.58
C VAL A 89 -20.87 7.26 8.16
N SER A 90 -21.45 8.45 8.00
CA SER A 90 -21.51 9.13 6.73
C SER A 90 -20.21 9.87 6.40
N ARG A 91 -20.02 10.24 5.14
CA ARG A 91 -18.92 11.11 4.68
C ARG A 91 -18.88 12.42 5.49
N ALA A 92 -20.04 13.04 5.69
CA ALA A 92 -20.19 14.28 6.45
C ALA A 92 -19.76 14.14 7.91
N GLU A 93 -20.19 13.06 8.60
CA GLU A 93 -19.80 12.80 9.98
C GLU A 93 -18.28 12.60 10.12
N PHE A 94 -17.66 11.87 9.20
CA PHE A 94 -16.21 11.67 9.22
C PHE A 94 -15.44 12.98 9.01
N VAL A 95 -15.86 13.81 8.05
CA VAL A 95 -15.24 15.11 7.79
C VAL A 95 -15.39 16.01 9.01
N LYS A 96 -16.59 16.10 9.61
CA LYS A 96 -16.79 16.87 10.85
C LYS A 96 -15.83 16.41 11.94
N MET A 97 -15.79 15.09 12.25
CA MET A 97 -14.90 14.55 13.26
C MET A 97 -13.42 14.86 12.96
N THR A 98 -12.99 14.71 11.71
CA THR A 98 -11.59 14.96 11.30
C THR A 98 -11.21 16.43 11.44
N ILE A 99 -12.02 17.36 10.94
CA ILE A 99 -11.79 18.81 11.03
C ILE A 99 -11.77 19.27 12.47
N SER A 100 -12.73 18.81 13.29
CA SER A 100 -12.78 19.12 14.72
C SER A 100 -11.59 18.54 15.48
N ALA A 101 -11.17 17.31 15.20
CA ALA A 101 -10.01 16.66 15.82
C ALA A 101 -8.69 17.37 15.50
N LEU A 102 -8.58 17.93 14.29
CA LEU A 102 -7.41 18.71 13.87
C LEU A 102 -7.41 20.13 14.34
N GLY A 103 -8.50 20.61 14.99
CA GLY A 103 -8.65 21.99 15.43
C GLY A 103 -8.68 23.00 14.28
N ILE A 104 -9.16 22.58 13.10
CA ILE A 104 -9.27 23.46 11.94
C ILE A 104 -10.49 24.35 12.14
N GLU A 105 -10.29 25.65 11.95
CA GLU A 105 -11.36 26.66 12.08
C GLU A 105 -12.44 26.42 11.02
N VAL A 106 -13.69 26.51 11.46
CA VAL A 106 -14.87 26.31 10.63
C VAL A 106 -15.66 27.60 10.57
N GLN A 107 -15.81 28.15 9.37
CA GLN A 107 -16.65 29.31 9.15
C GLN A 107 -18.11 28.88 9.03
N GLU A 108 -19.01 29.57 9.72
CA GLU A 108 -20.44 29.28 9.66
C GLU A 108 -20.97 29.45 8.22
N SER A 109 -21.86 28.57 7.83
CA SER A 109 -22.62 28.65 6.59
C SER A 109 -24.12 28.51 6.88
N ASN A 110 -24.92 29.15 6.06
CA ASN A 110 -26.38 29.11 6.17
C ASN A 110 -26.99 27.86 5.50
N GLY A 111 -26.17 26.93 5.08
CA GLY A 111 -26.58 25.73 4.37
C GLY A 111 -26.84 24.51 5.27
N LYS A 112 -26.58 23.32 4.75
CA LYS A 112 -26.71 22.09 5.51
C LYS A 112 -25.64 22.02 6.61
N TRP A 113 -25.94 21.36 7.71
CA TRP A 113 -25.07 21.31 8.91
C TRP A 113 -23.61 20.90 8.65
N TYR A 114 -23.36 20.16 7.57
CA TYR A 114 -22.01 19.65 7.23
C TYR A 114 -21.25 20.56 6.27
N GLU A 115 -21.88 21.50 5.57
CA GLU A 115 -21.24 22.31 4.51
C GLU A 115 -20.05 23.10 5.01
N SER A 116 -20.17 23.71 6.18
CA SER A 116 -19.05 24.41 6.82
C SER A 116 -17.82 23.54 7.02
N TYR A 117 -18.01 22.28 7.46
CA TYR A 117 -16.92 21.32 7.64
C TYR A 117 -16.35 20.84 6.31
N VAL A 118 -17.18 20.66 5.29
CA VAL A 118 -16.73 20.30 3.94
C VAL A 118 -15.87 21.41 3.36
N HIS A 119 -16.30 22.66 3.45
CA HIS A 119 -15.51 23.80 2.99
C HIS A 119 -14.16 23.91 3.76
N ALA A 120 -14.17 23.69 5.07
CA ALA A 120 -12.94 23.66 5.86
C ALA A 120 -12.01 22.50 5.43
N ALA A 121 -12.55 21.32 5.13
CA ALA A 121 -11.77 20.18 4.64
C ALA A 121 -11.19 20.46 3.24
N GLU A 122 -11.92 21.12 2.37
CA GLU A 122 -11.47 21.51 1.03
C GLU A 122 -10.35 22.58 1.13
N ALA A 123 -10.55 23.62 1.94
CA ALA A 123 -9.56 24.65 2.19
C ALA A 123 -8.26 24.08 2.81
N ALA A 124 -8.38 23.06 3.68
CA ALA A 124 -7.24 22.36 4.28
C ALA A 124 -6.60 21.29 3.35
N GLY A 125 -7.14 21.09 2.13
CA GLY A 125 -6.65 20.10 1.18
C GLY A 125 -6.92 18.65 1.58
N ILE A 126 -7.75 18.41 2.60
CA ILE A 126 -8.15 17.06 3.08
C ILE A 126 -9.15 16.42 2.13
N TYR A 127 -10.01 17.21 1.54
CA TYR A 127 -10.95 16.83 0.50
C TYR A 127 -10.67 17.66 -0.76
N LYS A 128 -10.87 17.06 -1.94
CA LYS A 128 -10.81 17.78 -3.23
C LYS A 128 -12.05 17.39 -4.05
N ALA A 129 -12.58 18.34 -4.80
CA ALA A 129 -13.67 18.06 -5.73
C ALA A 129 -13.29 16.94 -6.70
N GLY A 130 -14.18 15.96 -6.88
CA GLY A 130 -13.92 14.76 -7.67
C GLY A 130 -13.33 13.56 -6.90
N ASP A 131 -13.07 13.69 -5.60
CA ASP A 131 -12.61 12.55 -4.77
C ASP A 131 -13.68 11.49 -4.54
N LEU A 132 -14.93 11.91 -4.56
CA LEU A 132 -16.10 11.08 -4.36
C LEU A 132 -16.80 10.87 -5.70
N GLU A 133 -17.42 9.70 -5.88
CA GLU A 133 -18.17 9.38 -7.11
C GLU A 133 -19.39 10.31 -7.30
N ASP A 134 -19.92 10.83 -6.19
CA ASP A 134 -21.04 11.78 -6.14
C ASP A 134 -20.85 12.78 -5.00
N THR A 135 -21.74 13.77 -4.92
CA THR A 135 -21.77 14.80 -3.87
C THR A 135 -22.68 14.49 -2.71
N ASN A 136 -23.11 13.24 -2.54
CA ASN A 136 -23.97 12.83 -1.44
C ASN A 136 -23.19 12.64 -0.14
N TRP A 137 -23.08 13.69 0.65
CA TRP A 137 -22.36 13.68 1.92
C TRP A 137 -23.03 12.86 3.03
N ILE A 138 -24.30 12.55 2.91
CA ILE A 138 -25.04 11.72 3.89
C ILE A 138 -24.83 10.22 3.61
N GLN A 139 -24.31 9.87 2.45
CA GLN A 139 -23.95 8.49 2.13
C GLN A 139 -22.90 7.94 3.08
N THR A 140 -22.99 6.62 3.35
CA THR A 140 -22.01 5.90 4.18
C THR A 140 -20.61 6.02 3.58
N LEU A 141 -19.65 6.38 4.43
CA LEU A 141 -18.23 6.48 4.08
C LEU A 141 -17.64 5.10 3.80
N THR A 142 -16.98 4.94 2.66
CA THR A 142 -16.18 3.74 2.38
C THR A 142 -14.79 3.82 3.02
N ARG A 143 -14.15 2.67 3.21
CA ARG A 143 -12.78 2.62 3.75
C ARG A 143 -11.76 3.27 2.81
N GLU A 144 -11.96 3.18 1.50
CA GLU A 144 -11.12 3.85 0.51
C GLU A 144 -11.24 5.37 0.58
N GLU A 145 -12.43 5.92 0.68
CA GLU A 145 -12.67 7.36 0.87
C GLU A 145 -12.06 7.85 2.18
N MET A 146 -12.25 7.10 3.28
CA MET A 146 -11.61 7.39 4.56
C MET A 146 -10.09 7.45 4.43
N SER A 147 -9.47 6.47 3.77
CA SER A 147 -8.02 6.42 3.60
C SER A 147 -7.49 7.62 2.82
N LYS A 148 -8.19 8.05 1.77
CA LYS A 148 -7.85 9.20 0.96
C LYS A 148 -7.81 10.48 1.80
N MET A 149 -8.87 10.76 2.54
CA MET A 149 -8.95 11.94 3.41
C MET A 149 -7.91 11.89 4.54
N ALA A 150 -7.71 10.72 5.17
CA ALA A 150 -6.75 10.57 6.26
C ALA A 150 -5.29 10.75 5.80
N VAL A 151 -4.92 10.23 4.63
CA VAL A 151 -3.57 10.41 4.06
C VAL A 151 -3.31 11.87 3.68
N ARG A 152 -4.29 12.57 3.11
CA ARG A 152 -4.19 14.01 2.86
C ARG A 152 -4.07 14.82 4.14
N ALA A 153 -4.79 14.44 5.18
CA ALA A 153 -4.66 15.06 6.48
C ALA A 153 -3.24 14.90 7.10
N LEU A 154 -2.45 13.91 6.66
CA LEU A 154 -1.01 13.80 6.95
C LEU A 154 -0.15 14.78 6.14
N GLY A 155 -0.71 15.49 5.16
CA GLY A 155 0.02 16.37 4.24
C GLY A 155 0.57 15.67 2.99
N ILE A 156 0.07 14.48 2.66
CA ILE A 156 0.47 13.72 1.47
C ILE A 156 -0.65 13.83 0.43
N ASP A 157 -0.41 14.52 -0.69
CA ASP A 157 -1.42 14.80 -1.71
C ASP A 157 -1.05 14.41 -3.14
N GLN A 158 0.24 14.18 -3.43
CA GLN A 158 0.75 13.75 -4.73
C GLN A 158 0.76 12.22 -4.81
N VAL A 159 -0.41 11.61 -5.05
CA VAL A 159 -0.65 10.18 -4.90
C VAL A 159 -1.39 9.63 -6.10
N GLU A 160 -0.97 8.46 -6.59
CA GLU A 160 -1.66 7.72 -7.64
C GLU A 160 -3.01 7.19 -7.17
N ASP A 161 -3.91 6.89 -8.11
CA ASP A 161 -5.16 6.23 -7.79
C ASP A 161 -4.90 4.88 -7.09
N LYS A 162 -5.72 4.53 -6.10
CA LYS A 162 -5.60 3.34 -5.22
C LYS A 162 -4.37 3.31 -4.30
N GLN A 163 -3.39 4.18 -4.47
CA GLN A 163 -2.24 4.27 -3.57
C GLN A 163 -2.63 4.74 -2.16
N TRP A 164 -3.77 5.41 -2.03
CA TRP A 164 -4.26 5.94 -0.75
C TRP A 164 -4.34 4.89 0.36
N MET A 165 -4.89 3.70 0.05
CA MET A 165 -4.97 2.61 1.03
C MET A 165 -3.59 2.07 1.40
N TYR A 166 -2.66 1.99 0.44
CA TYR A 166 -1.29 1.59 0.70
C TYR A 166 -0.59 2.58 1.64
N LEU A 167 -0.72 3.88 1.41
CA LEU A 167 -0.14 4.90 2.29
C LEU A 167 -0.79 4.94 3.66
N ALA A 168 -2.12 4.78 3.75
CA ALA A 168 -2.81 4.72 5.03
C ALA A 168 -2.36 3.52 5.88
N THR A 169 -2.19 2.34 5.28
CA THR A 169 -1.70 1.14 5.98
C THR A 169 -0.19 1.22 6.27
N LYS A 170 0.62 1.72 5.33
CA LYS A 170 2.07 1.87 5.49
C LYS A 170 2.45 2.86 6.59
N ASN A 171 1.67 3.91 6.78
CA ASN A 171 1.83 4.85 7.89
C ASN A 171 1.15 4.39 9.21
N GLY A 172 0.57 3.20 9.24
CA GLY A 172 -0.05 2.63 10.44
C GLY A 172 -1.36 3.30 10.87
N ILE A 173 -1.90 4.26 10.08
CA ILE A 173 -3.16 4.93 10.41
C ILE A 173 -4.38 4.03 10.14
N MET A 174 -4.25 3.04 9.27
CA MET A 174 -5.29 2.05 9.01
C MET A 174 -4.74 0.63 9.04
N SER A 175 -5.56 -0.32 9.49
CA SER A 175 -5.27 -1.76 9.49
C SER A 175 -6.26 -2.50 8.57
N GLY A 176 -6.02 -3.79 8.32
CA GLY A 176 -6.98 -4.66 7.64
C GLY A 176 -8.28 -4.86 8.43
N THR A 177 -9.31 -5.35 7.76
CA THR A 177 -10.57 -5.80 8.40
C THR A 177 -10.44 -7.23 8.93
N ALA A 178 -9.57 -8.00 8.29
CA ALA A 178 -9.10 -9.32 8.69
C ALA A 178 -7.67 -9.50 8.14
N PRO A 179 -6.93 -10.56 8.53
CA PRO A 179 -5.59 -10.80 8.02
C PRO A 179 -5.56 -10.84 6.48
N GLY A 180 -4.86 -9.87 5.89
CA GLY A 180 -4.75 -9.72 4.43
C GLY A 180 -6.01 -9.21 3.72
N GLU A 181 -6.98 -8.64 4.44
CA GLU A 181 -8.21 -8.12 3.87
C GLU A 181 -8.39 -6.62 4.17
N LEU A 182 -8.74 -5.83 3.15
CA LEU A 182 -8.92 -4.38 3.26
C LEU A 182 -10.34 -3.90 3.10
N THR A 183 -11.14 -4.62 2.31
CA THR A 183 -12.51 -4.23 1.94
C THR A 183 -12.63 -2.75 1.53
N PRO A 184 -11.98 -2.30 0.42
CA PRO A 184 -11.92 -0.87 0.05
C PRO A 184 -13.28 -0.19 -0.06
N LYS A 185 -14.26 -0.89 -0.64
CA LYS A 185 -15.64 -0.42 -0.80
C LYS A 185 -16.55 -0.75 0.40
N GLY A 186 -15.99 -1.36 1.45
CA GLY A 186 -16.71 -1.64 2.68
C GLY A 186 -17.04 -0.37 3.47
N SER A 187 -18.17 -0.39 4.19
CA SER A 187 -18.60 0.69 5.05
C SER A 187 -17.66 0.88 6.24
N THR A 188 -17.52 2.12 6.68
CA THR A 188 -16.72 2.50 7.85
C THR A 188 -17.62 2.70 9.06
N THR A 189 -17.31 2.03 10.19
CA THR A 189 -18.02 2.24 11.45
C THR A 189 -17.48 3.45 12.22
N ARG A 190 -18.24 3.95 13.19
CA ARG A 190 -17.80 5.05 14.09
C ARG A 190 -16.51 4.68 14.82
N ALA A 191 -16.41 3.47 15.33
CA ALA A 191 -15.20 2.98 15.99
C ALA A 191 -13.98 2.99 15.07
N GLN A 192 -14.14 2.53 13.83
CA GLN A 192 -13.07 2.55 12.82
C GLN A 192 -12.65 3.97 12.46
N ALA A 193 -13.61 4.87 12.23
CA ALA A 193 -13.34 6.27 11.91
C ALA A 193 -12.53 6.97 13.03
N ILE A 194 -12.96 6.80 14.27
CA ILE A 194 -12.26 7.38 15.42
C ILE A 194 -10.86 6.80 15.60
N THR A 195 -10.72 5.48 15.46
CA THR A 195 -9.39 4.85 15.57
C THR A 195 -8.43 5.38 14.50
N VAL A 196 -8.90 5.61 13.28
CA VAL A 196 -8.10 6.22 12.21
C VAL A 196 -7.75 7.67 12.56
N ILE A 197 -8.69 8.46 13.07
CA ILE A 197 -8.43 9.85 13.47
C ILE A 197 -7.42 9.91 14.64
N GLU A 198 -7.54 9.06 15.66
CA GLU A 198 -6.59 9.02 16.79
C GLU A 198 -5.17 8.65 16.31
N ARG A 199 -5.05 7.67 15.42
CA ARG A 199 -3.77 7.30 14.80
C ARG A 199 -3.23 8.43 13.91
N LEU A 200 -4.08 9.12 13.16
CA LEU A 200 -3.71 10.30 12.40
C LEU A 200 -3.13 11.39 13.30
N LEU A 201 -3.79 11.70 14.43
CA LEU A 201 -3.31 12.68 15.42
C LEU A 201 -1.94 12.28 16.00
N SER A 202 -1.75 11.00 16.33
CA SER A 202 -0.47 10.48 16.81
C SER A 202 0.62 10.59 15.73
N ALA A 203 0.34 10.18 14.50
CA ALA A 203 1.29 10.31 13.38
C ALA A 203 1.69 11.77 13.13
N LYS A 204 0.75 12.71 13.21
CA LYS A 204 1.04 14.15 13.08
C LYS A 204 1.93 14.71 14.20
N LYS A 205 1.91 14.08 15.39
CA LYS A 205 2.83 14.41 16.49
C LYS A 205 4.22 13.78 16.31
N GLY A 206 4.41 12.93 15.30
CA GLY A 206 5.66 12.22 15.05
C GLY A 206 5.76 10.86 15.72
N ASP A 207 4.68 10.35 16.31
CA ASP A 207 4.66 9.03 16.91
C ASP A 207 4.82 7.94 15.84
N LYS A 208 5.65 6.93 16.11
CA LYS A 208 5.79 5.77 15.25
C LYS A 208 4.68 4.77 15.55
N LEU A 209 3.76 4.62 14.62
CA LEU A 209 2.64 3.69 14.74
C LEU A 209 3.02 2.25 14.39
N ALA A 210 2.33 1.29 15.00
CA ALA A 210 2.43 -0.10 14.61
C ALA A 210 1.81 -0.31 13.21
N VAL A 211 2.54 -1.01 12.35
CA VAL A 211 2.15 -1.30 10.97
C VAL A 211 1.74 -2.77 10.86
N ASP A 212 0.54 -3.01 10.32
CA ASP A 212 0.09 -4.34 9.95
C ASP A 212 0.67 -4.70 8.57
N LYS A 213 1.72 -5.54 8.55
CA LYS A 213 2.42 -5.97 7.32
C LYS A 213 1.45 -6.52 6.28
N TYR A 214 0.48 -7.32 6.69
CA TYR A 214 -0.43 -7.97 5.75
C TYR A 214 -1.57 -7.06 5.27
N ALA A 215 -1.92 -6.04 6.03
CA ALA A 215 -2.75 -4.95 5.52
C ALA A 215 -2.01 -4.12 4.46
N VAL A 216 -0.71 -3.83 4.67
CA VAL A 216 0.13 -3.16 3.66
C VAL A 216 0.25 -4.02 2.41
N ALA A 217 0.52 -5.32 2.56
CA ALA A 217 0.60 -6.26 1.43
C ALA A 217 -0.71 -6.35 0.63
N ALA A 218 -1.85 -6.36 1.32
CA ALA A 218 -3.16 -6.34 0.66
C ALA A 218 -3.43 -5.01 -0.06
N ALA A 219 -2.96 -3.90 0.50
CA ALA A 219 -3.08 -2.58 -0.12
C ALA A 219 -2.17 -2.42 -1.35
N GLU A 220 -0.97 -2.96 -1.30
CA GLU A 220 -0.07 -3.07 -2.45
C GLU A 220 -0.72 -3.91 -3.56
N MET A 221 -1.31 -5.06 -3.21
CA MET A 221 -2.05 -5.91 -4.14
C MET A 221 -3.23 -5.17 -4.79
N TYR A 222 -3.95 -4.38 -4.02
CA TYR A 222 -5.05 -3.56 -4.53
C TYR A 222 -4.57 -2.49 -5.52
N TRP A 223 -3.43 -1.84 -5.22
CA TRP A 223 -2.84 -0.79 -6.03
C TRP A 223 -2.11 -1.36 -7.26
N HIS A 224 -1.17 -2.30 -7.08
CA HIS A 224 -0.20 -2.75 -8.08
C HIS A 224 -0.42 -4.16 -8.60
N LYS A 225 -1.43 -4.91 -8.12
CA LYS A 225 -1.64 -6.32 -8.45
C LYS A 225 -0.49 -7.24 -8.01
N THR A 226 0.31 -6.77 -7.07
CA THR A 226 1.39 -7.53 -6.45
C THR A 226 1.60 -7.08 -5.01
N ASN A 227 2.24 -7.92 -4.19
CA ASN A 227 2.67 -7.62 -2.82
C ASN A 227 4.15 -7.92 -2.58
N ILE A 228 4.94 -8.06 -3.68
CA ILE A 228 6.35 -8.45 -3.60
C ILE A 228 7.19 -7.43 -2.83
N PHE A 229 6.84 -6.14 -2.91
CA PHE A 229 7.57 -5.05 -2.27
C PHE A 229 7.31 -4.93 -0.76
N THR A 230 6.25 -5.57 -0.27
CA THR A 230 5.95 -5.66 1.17
C THR A 230 6.37 -7.01 1.73
N VAL A 231 6.09 -8.12 1.05
CA VAL A 231 6.34 -9.47 1.58
C VAL A 231 7.78 -9.91 1.40
N ALA A 232 8.38 -9.64 0.24
CA ALA A 232 9.77 -9.95 -0.10
C ALA A 232 10.60 -8.67 -0.30
N GLU A 233 10.44 -7.74 0.64
CA GLU A 233 10.97 -6.38 0.60
C GLU A 233 12.48 -6.34 0.39
N GLU A 234 13.22 -7.21 1.05
CA GLU A 234 14.67 -7.27 0.98
C GLU A 234 15.21 -7.64 -0.42
N ILE A 235 14.40 -8.34 -1.23
CA ILE A 235 14.76 -8.72 -2.60
C ILE A 235 14.33 -7.63 -3.58
N PHE A 236 13.08 -7.16 -3.49
CA PHE A 236 12.46 -6.36 -4.54
C PHE A 236 12.44 -4.85 -4.27
N ASN A 237 12.64 -4.42 -3.04
CA ASN A 237 12.69 -3.00 -2.72
C ASN A 237 14.11 -2.44 -2.73
N SER A 238 14.25 -1.16 -3.15
CA SER A 238 15.49 -0.39 -2.96
C SER A 238 15.62 0.05 -1.51
N PRO A 239 16.84 0.18 -0.95
CA PRO A 239 17.05 0.81 0.34
C PRO A 239 16.64 2.30 0.34
N GLU A 240 16.63 2.94 -0.81
CA GLU A 240 16.23 4.35 -0.96
C GLU A 240 14.73 4.53 -0.84
N ASN A 241 14.33 5.55 -0.10
CA ASN A 241 12.93 5.94 0.07
C ASN A 241 12.66 7.28 -0.61
N ASP A 242 11.44 7.45 -1.09
CA ASP A 242 10.91 8.76 -1.38
C ASP A 242 10.67 9.51 -0.07
N LYS A 243 11.32 10.67 0.08
CA LYS A 243 11.27 11.46 1.32
C LYS A 243 9.89 12.06 1.62
N TYR A 244 9.02 12.17 0.62
CA TYR A 244 7.69 12.76 0.79
C TYR A 244 6.61 11.73 1.10
N THR A 245 6.69 10.55 0.47
CA THR A 245 5.67 9.50 0.60
C THR A 245 6.13 8.33 1.45
N ASN A 246 7.40 8.28 1.86
CA ASN A 246 8.03 7.15 2.53
C ASN A 246 7.85 5.82 1.76
N VAL A 247 7.78 5.89 0.44
CA VAL A 247 7.66 4.75 -0.47
C VAL A 247 9.03 4.40 -1.00
N LYS A 248 9.45 3.14 -0.86
CA LYS A 248 10.73 2.68 -1.38
C LYS A 248 10.76 2.70 -2.91
N MET A 249 11.91 3.06 -3.47
CA MET A 249 12.06 3.27 -4.92
C MET A 249 11.81 2.00 -5.75
N GLY A 250 12.04 0.80 -5.18
CA GLY A 250 11.79 -0.47 -5.86
C GLY A 250 10.35 -0.62 -6.34
N ILE A 251 9.37 -0.23 -5.54
CA ILE A 251 7.95 -0.29 -5.92
C ILE A 251 7.61 0.63 -7.09
N ARG A 252 8.33 1.74 -7.27
CA ARG A 252 8.16 2.67 -8.40
C ARG A 252 8.66 2.13 -9.73
N SER A 253 9.51 1.11 -9.70
CA SER A 253 9.99 0.44 -10.91
C SER A 253 9.00 -0.59 -11.45
N TRP A 254 7.93 -0.87 -10.70
CA TRP A 254 6.85 -1.76 -11.13
C TRP A 254 5.93 -1.05 -12.12
N ASN A 255 5.71 -1.69 -13.27
CA ASN A 255 4.86 -1.12 -14.31
C ASN A 255 3.57 -1.94 -14.50
N ILE A 256 2.50 -1.51 -13.84
CA ILE A 256 1.17 -2.14 -13.91
C ILE A 256 0.62 -2.19 -15.34
N ASN A 257 1.01 -1.24 -16.21
CA ASN A 257 0.55 -1.22 -17.60
C ASN A 257 1.18 -2.32 -18.47
N LYS A 258 2.25 -2.96 -17.96
CA LYS A 258 2.94 -4.08 -18.59
C LYS A 258 2.47 -5.46 -18.10
N LEU A 259 1.33 -5.54 -17.44
CA LEU A 259 0.72 -6.81 -17.03
C LEU A 259 0.00 -7.55 -18.17
N THR A 260 0.13 -7.07 -19.39
CA THR A 260 -0.41 -7.70 -20.60
C THR A 260 0.71 -7.98 -21.58
N VAL A 261 0.78 -9.21 -22.07
CA VAL A 261 1.69 -9.67 -23.12
C VAL A 261 0.86 -9.90 -24.37
N SER A 262 1.26 -9.31 -25.50
CA SER A 262 0.49 -9.49 -26.75
C SER A 262 1.38 -9.55 -27.97
N SER A 263 0.95 -10.32 -28.98
CA SER A 263 1.50 -10.23 -30.33
C SER A 263 1.15 -8.89 -30.98
N PRO A 264 1.94 -8.42 -31.96
CA PRO A 264 1.65 -7.16 -32.65
C PRO A 264 0.27 -7.14 -33.31
N ASP A 265 -0.17 -8.27 -33.87
CA ASP A 265 -1.48 -8.46 -34.50
C ASP A 265 -2.63 -8.72 -33.50
N LYS A 266 -2.36 -8.72 -32.21
CA LYS A 266 -3.31 -9.05 -31.14
C LYS A 266 -3.98 -10.43 -31.26
N SER A 267 -3.47 -11.31 -32.13
CA SER A 267 -3.98 -12.69 -32.25
C SER A 267 -3.65 -13.57 -31.02
N VAL A 268 -2.69 -13.13 -30.21
CA VAL A 268 -2.31 -13.76 -28.94
C VAL A 268 -2.22 -12.66 -27.89
N VAL A 269 -3.02 -12.77 -26.83
CA VAL A 269 -3.03 -11.83 -25.69
C VAL A 269 -3.13 -12.61 -24.38
N GLY A 270 -2.13 -12.45 -23.54
CA GLY A 270 -2.10 -12.97 -22.18
C GLY A 270 -2.14 -11.84 -21.16
N GLN A 271 -2.83 -12.05 -20.06
CA GLN A 271 -3.00 -11.07 -18.97
C GLN A 271 -2.62 -11.65 -17.63
N VAL A 272 -1.87 -10.90 -16.84
CA VAL A 272 -1.61 -11.15 -15.43
C VAL A 272 -2.74 -10.55 -14.59
N ASN A 273 -3.36 -11.35 -13.75
CA ASN A 273 -4.33 -10.92 -12.76
C ASN A 273 -3.64 -10.46 -11.49
N SER A 274 -2.62 -11.23 -11.03
CA SER A 274 -1.79 -10.89 -9.87
C SER A 274 -0.47 -11.65 -9.84
N LEU A 275 0.52 -11.05 -9.13
CA LEU A 275 1.75 -11.70 -8.70
C LEU A 275 1.82 -11.62 -7.18
N THR A 276 1.58 -12.75 -6.51
CA THR A 276 1.49 -12.83 -5.05
C THR A 276 2.75 -13.45 -4.45
N ALA A 277 3.46 -12.70 -3.62
CA ALA A 277 4.51 -13.23 -2.76
C ALA A 277 3.90 -13.79 -1.47
N ILE A 278 4.43 -14.92 -1.05
CA ILE A 278 4.07 -15.62 0.18
C ILE A 278 5.35 -15.87 0.95
N ASP A 279 5.40 -15.44 2.20
CA ASP A 279 6.46 -15.79 3.13
C ASP A 279 6.21 -17.21 3.68
N TRP A 280 6.95 -18.19 3.15
CA TRP A 280 6.76 -19.59 3.59
C TRP A 280 7.04 -19.77 5.09
N ASN A 281 7.94 -18.97 5.66
CA ASN A 281 8.35 -19.08 7.06
C ASN A 281 7.42 -18.35 8.04
N ASP A 282 6.56 -17.45 7.56
CA ASP A 282 5.60 -16.77 8.41
C ASP A 282 4.26 -17.53 8.42
N PRO A 283 3.93 -18.24 9.53
CA PRO A 283 2.65 -18.94 9.62
C PRO A 283 1.43 -18.00 9.60
N LYS A 284 1.64 -16.71 9.83
CA LYS A 284 0.60 -15.68 9.81
C LYS A 284 0.35 -15.11 8.41
N ASP A 285 1.17 -15.49 7.40
CA ASP A 285 0.92 -15.01 6.03
C ASP A 285 -0.42 -15.54 5.52
N PRO A 286 -1.42 -14.67 5.31
CA PRO A 286 -2.77 -15.09 4.93
C PRO A 286 -2.82 -15.71 3.54
N ASN A 287 -1.82 -15.44 2.69
CA ASN A 287 -1.75 -15.95 1.32
C ASN A 287 -1.27 -17.41 1.26
N ARG A 288 -0.82 -17.99 2.38
CA ARG A 288 -0.53 -19.45 2.44
C ARG A 288 -1.74 -20.29 2.05
N ARG A 289 -2.95 -19.80 2.25
CA ARG A 289 -4.21 -20.45 1.81
C ARG A 289 -4.29 -20.69 0.30
N LEU A 290 -3.52 -19.92 -0.48
CA LEU A 290 -3.45 -20.06 -1.95
C LEU A 290 -2.66 -21.29 -2.37
N LEU A 291 -1.78 -21.79 -1.51
CA LEU A 291 -0.96 -22.96 -1.77
C LEU A 291 -1.74 -24.26 -1.48
N PRO A 292 -1.41 -25.37 -2.17
CA PRO A 292 -1.83 -26.71 -1.73
C PRO A 292 -1.17 -27.06 -0.40
N SER A 293 -1.55 -28.20 0.18
CA SER A 293 -0.85 -28.73 1.36
C SER A 293 0.63 -28.99 1.05
N LYS A 294 1.50 -28.86 2.05
CA LYS A 294 2.96 -28.93 1.87
C LYS A 294 3.45 -30.25 1.26
N ASP A 295 2.77 -31.36 1.55
CA ASP A 295 3.06 -32.67 1.01
C ASP A 295 2.76 -32.80 -0.50
N LYS A 296 1.94 -31.88 -1.02
CA LYS A 296 1.57 -31.75 -2.44
C LYS A 296 2.34 -30.67 -3.19
N LEU A 297 3.20 -29.94 -2.49
CA LEU A 297 3.98 -28.85 -3.10
C LEU A 297 5.42 -29.30 -3.29
N VAL A 298 5.89 -29.19 -4.53
CA VAL A 298 7.27 -29.51 -4.90
C VAL A 298 7.87 -28.39 -5.75
N TRP A 299 9.17 -28.29 -5.73
CA TRP A 299 9.93 -27.54 -6.74
C TRP A 299 10.82 -28.50 -7.51
N GLU A 300 11.32 -28.04 -8.65
CA GLU A 300 12.14 -28.84 -9.54
C GLU A 300 13.48 -28.15 -9.78
N VAL A 301 14.57 -28.88 -9.56
CA VAL A 301 15.95 -28.47 -9.84
C VAL A 301 16.65 -29.56 -10.64
N GLY A 302 17.06 -29.27 -11.86
CA GLY A 302 17.81 -30.23 -12.70
C GLY A 302 17.07 -31.53 -12.95
N GLY A 303 15.73 -31.53 -12.98
CA GLY A 303 14.88 -32.72 -13.15
C GLY A 303 14.54 -33.47 -11.85
N GLU A 304 15.11 -33.07 -10.70
CA GLU A 304 14.80 -33.64 -9.40
C GLU A 304 13.70 -32.84 -8.69
N GLN A 305 12.69 -33.54 -8.20
CA GLN A 305 11.61 -32.95 -7.40
C GLN A 305 11.98 -32.93 -5.92
N THR A 306 11.96 -31.74 -5.32
CA THR A 306 12.18 -31.54 -3.90
C THR A 306 10.87 -31.11 -3.23
N LYS A 307 10.47 -31.82 -2.17
CA LYS A 307 9.26 -31.46 -1.37
C LYS A 307 9.53 -30.25 -0.48
N PHE A 308 8.47 -29.49 -0.22
CA PHE A 308 8.50 -28.42 0.76
C PHE A 308 8.59 -28.97 2.19
N THR A 309 9.39 -28.34 3.02
CA THR A 309 9.50 -28.62 4.47
C THR A 309 9.27 -27.33 5.25
N ASP A 310 8.89 -27.44 6.53
CA ASP A 310 8.59 -26.27 7.37
C ASP A 310 9.83 -25.40 7.61
N ASN A 311 11.02 -25.96 7.55
CA ASN A 311 12.29 -25.25 7.82
C ASN A 311 12.88 -24.54 6.60
N MET A 312 12.22 -24.59 5.44
CA MET A 312 12.71 -23.90 4.26
C MET A 312 12.55 -22.40 4.39
N LYS A 313 13.64 -21.67 4.23
CA LYS A 313 13.65 -20.20 4.23
C LYS A 313 13.50 -19.69 2.81
N VAL A 314 12.25 -19.55 2.40
CA VAL A 314 11.91 -19.16 1.02
C VAL A 314 10.71 -18.22 0.94
N TYR A 315 10.70 -17.42 -0.12
CA TYR A 315 9.47 -16.81 -0.64
C TYR A 315 8.92 -17.67 -1.77
N VAL A 316 7.60 -17.76 -1.84
CA VAL A 316 6.89 -18.34 -2.98
C VAL A 316 6.22 -17.21 -3.74
N LEU A 317 6.53 -17.07 -5.01
CA LEU A 317 5.86 -16.15 -5.92
C LEU A 317 4.83 -16.92 -6.75
N LEU A 318 3.55 -16.60 -6.59
CA LEU A 318 2.46 -17.17 -7.39
C LEU A 318 2.04 -16.20 -8.48
N LEU A 319 2.01 -16.68 -9.71
CA LEU A 319 1.49 -15.95 -10.86
C LEU A 319 0.06 -16.42 -11.17
N ASP A 320 -0.91 -15.55 -10.99
CA ASP A 320 -2.25 -15.72 -11.53
C ASP A 320 -2.35 -15.00 -12.88
N SER A 321 -2.60 -15.76 -13.93
CA SER A 321 -2.64 -15.26 -15.30
C SER A 321 -3.49 -16.13 -16.20
N LYS A 322 -3.94 -15.56 -17.33
CA LYS A 322 -4.72 -16.28 -18.35
C LYS A 322 -4.39 -15.78 -19.75
N MET A 323 -4.63 -16.62 -20.74
CA MET A 323 -4.71 -16.19 -22.13
C MET A 323 -6.11 -15.62 -22.38
N VAL A 324 -6.18 -14.35 -22.76
CA VAL A 324 -7.45 -13.66 -23.07
C VAL A 324 -7.84 -13.86 -24.52
N VAL A 325 -6.84 -13.86 -25.41
CA VAL A 325 -6.99 -14.17 -26.84
C VAL A 325 -5.92 -15.19 -27.22
N ASN A 326 -6.30 -16.25 -27.88
CA ASN A 326 -5.36 -17.23 -28.42
C ASN A 326 -5.89 -17.83 -29.73
N GLN A 327 -5.58 -17.19 -30.82
CA GLN A 327 -5.90 -17.66 -32.18
C GLN A 327 -4.82 -18.59 -32.73
N LYS A 328 -3.74 -18.85 -31.99
CA LYS A 328 -2.63 -19.72 -32.36
C LYS A 328 -2.38 -20.84 -31.33
N PRO A 329 -3.40 -21.65 -30.99
CA PRO A 329 -3.30 -22.62 -29.88
C PRO A 329 -2.26 -23.73 -30.10
N LYS A 330 -1.91 -24.03 -31.34
CA LYS A 330 -0.81 -24.97 -31.64
C LYS A 330 0.56 -24.42 -31.24
N SER A 331 0.76 -23.11 -31.35
CA SER A 331 2.01 -22.44 -30.96
C SER A 331 2.03 -22.08 -29.48
N TYR A 332 0.87 -21.77 -28.90
CA TYR A 332 0.68 -21.36 -27.49
C TYR A 332 -0.36 -22.26 -26.82
N PRO A 333 -0.03 -23.53 -26.52
CA PRO A 333 -1.03 -24.52 -26.07
C PRO A 333 -1.45 -24.34 -24.61
N VAL A 334 -0.75 -23.52 -23.84
CA VAL A 334 -0.99 -23.34 -22.40
C VAL A 334 -1.80 -22.06 -22.16
N ASN A 335 -2.90 -22.22 -21.40
CA ASN A 335 -3.82 -21.10 -21.11
C ASN A 335 -3.34 -20.20 -19.93
N ARG A 336 -2.04 -19.95 -19.85
CA ARG A 336 -1.43 -19.07 -18.84
C ARG A 336 -0.12 -18.49 -19.33
N LEU A 337 0.38 -17.50 -18.61
CA LEU A 337 1.71 -16.93 -18.76
C LEU A 337 2.72 -17.61 -17.82
N ASN A 338 3.98 -17.37 -18.06
CA ASN A 338 5.10 -17.75 -17.21
C ASN A 338 5.77 -16.51 -16.62
N ILE A 339 6.47 -16.69 -15.50
CA ILE A 339 7.26 -15.67 -14.82
C ILE A 339 8.73 -16.07 -14.81
N VAL A 340 9.61 -15.11 -15.06
CA VAL A 340 11.06 -15.25 -14.96
C VAL A 340 11.61 -14.11 -14.10
N VAL A 341 12.51 -14.43 -13.17
CA VAL A 341 13.21 -13.44 -12.35
C VAL A 341 14.70 -13.52 -12.71
N ASN A 342 15.20 -12.50 -13.37
CA ASN A 342 16.61 -12.36 -13.76
C ASN A 342 17.34 -11.45 -12.76
N GLY A 343 18.64 -11.64 -12.62
CA GLY A 343 19.49 -10.84 -11.72
C GLY A 343 19.32 -11.19 -10.24
N TYR A 344 18.72 -12.32 -9.93
CA TYR A 344 18.57 -12.87 -8.58
C TYR A 344 19.28 -14.22 -8.48
N SER A 345 19.99 -14.43 -7.39
CA SER A 345 20.47 -15.73 -6.94
C SER A 345 20.39 -15.83 -5.43
N GLY A 346 20.07 -17.02 -4.91
CA GLY A 346 20.00 -17.28 -3.48
C GLY A 346 20.69 -18.60 -3.14
N GLU A 347 20.90 -18.88 -1.86
CA GLU A 347 21.48 -20.15 -1.42
C GLU A 347 20.38 -21.07 -0.91
N PHE A 348 20.41 -22.31 -1.37
CA PHE A 348 19.58 -23.37 -0.87
C PHE A 348 20.38 -24.65 -0.69
N LYS A 349 20.38 -25.21 0.55
CA LYS A 349 21.17 -26.38 0.95
C LYS A 349 22.64 -26.31 0.54
N GLY A 350 23.26 -25.12 0.70
CA GLY A 350 24.68 -24.90 0.36
C GLY A 350 24.96 -24.74 -1.13
N LYS A 351 23.93 -24.68 -1.98
CA LYS A 351 24.07 -24.43 -3.42
C LYS A 351 23.45 -23.10 -3.80
N ILE A 352 24.19 -22.30 -4.57
CA ILE A 352 23.67 -21.06 -5.18
C ILE A 352 22.71 -21.48 -6.28
N THR A 353 21.52 -20.90 -6.27
CA THR A 353 20.47 -21.19 -7.24
C THR A 353 19.73 -19.92 -7.63
N GLU A 354 19.20 -19.92 -8.86
CA GLU A 354 18.25 -18.93 -9.35
C GLU A 354 16.86 -19.18 -8.78
N ALA A 355 15.87 -18.38 -9.21
CA ALA A 355 14.48 -18.64 -8.90
C ALA A 355 14.02 -19.95 -9.53
N LEU A 356 13.39 -20.82 -8.73
CA LEU A 356 13.03 -22.18 -9.10
C LEU A 356 11.54 -22.34 -9.32
N ALA A 357 11.14 -23.07 -10.36
CA ALA A 357 9.72 -23.32 -10.63
C ALA A 357 9.08 -24.20 -9.55
N ILE A 358 7.86 -23.85 -9.14
CA ILE A 358 7.04 -24.69 -8.25
C ILE A 358 6.02 -25.49 -9.05
N ARG A 359 5.64 -26.63 -8.50
CA ARG A 359 4.60 -27.49 -9.04
C ARG A 359 3.70 -28.02 -7.93
N SER A 360 2.40 -28.08 -8.21
CA SER A 360 1.44 -28.80 -7.37
C SER A 360 1.28 -30.23 -7.83
N LEU A 361 1.33 -31.17 -6.89
CA LEU A 361 0.95 -32.57 -7.10
C LEU A 361 -0.57 -32.78 -6.91
N ASP A 362 -1.28 -31.77 -6.43
CA ASP A 362 -2.74 -31.76 -6.34
C ASP A 362 -3.33 -31.29 -7.67
N LEU A 363 -3.95 -32.20 -8.41
CA LEU A 363 -4.55 -31.90 -9.72
C LEU A 363 -5.73 -30.92 -9.63
N ASN A 364 -6.38 -30.83 -8.47
CA ASN A 364 -7.50 -29.94 -8.23
C ASN A 364 -7.06 -28.53 -7.82
N LYS A 365 -5.81 -28.37 -7.37
CA LYS A 365 -5.26 -27.09 -6.92
C LYS A 365 -3.90 -26.84 -7.57
N GLN A 366 -3.92 -26.57 -8.86
CA GLN A 366 -2.70 -26.23 -9.61
C GLN A 366 -2.22 -24.83 -9.24
N VAL A 367 -0.93 -24.70 -8.98
CA VAL A 367 -0.25 -23.41 -8.73
C VAL A 367 0.92 -23.27 -9.68
N TYR A 368 1.16 -22.02 -10.09
CA TYR A 368 2.24 -21.68 -11.01
C TYR A 368 3.03 -20.50 -10.43
N GLY A 369 4.34 -20.64 -10.40
CA GLY A 369 5.18 -19.60 -9.83
C GLY A 369 6.61 -20.06 -9.60
N LEU A 370 7.30 -19.36 -8.72
CA LEU A 370 8.69 -19.55 -8.42
C LEU A 370 8.92 -19.62 -6.91
N VAL A 371 9.99 -20.28 -6.51
CA VAL A 371 10.57 -20.25 -5.16
C VAL A 371 11.83 -19.41 -5.21
N LEU A 372 11.97 -18.49 -4.26
CA LEU A 372 13.16 -17.68 -4.07
C LEU A 372 13.73 -17.96 -2.67
N PRO A 373 14.91 -18.59 -2.56
CA PRO A 373 15.62 -18.70 -1.28
C PRO A 373 15.88 -17.36 -0.62
N LYS A 374 15.73 -17.29 0.71
CA LYS A 374 15.98 -16.07 1.49
C LYS A 374 17.41 -15.94 1.99
N GLU A 375 18.12 -17.06 2.09
CA GLU A 375 19.48 -17.09 2.64
C GLU A 375 20.50 -16.72 1.57
N ASN A 376 21.48 -15.91 1.97
CA ASN A 376 22.63 -15.51 1.16
C ASN A 376 22.25 -15.09 -0.28
N PHE A 377 21.06 -14.47 -0.43
CA PHE A 377 20.66 -14.00 -1.76
C PHE A 377 21.54 -12.82 -2.22
N ARG A 378 21.69 -12.74 -3.53
CA ARG A 378 22.38 -11.64 -4.21
C ARG A 378 21.53 -11.16 -5.36
N THR A 379 21.55 -9.87 -5.58
CA THR A 379 21.03 -9.27 -6.80
C THR A 379 22.25 -8.84 -7.63
N THR A 380 22.42 -9.42 -8.82
CA THR A 380 23.55 -9.14 -9.71
C THR A 380 23.06 -8.43 -10.95
N GLY A 381 23.67 -7.25 -11.24
CA GLY A 381 23.26 -6.44 -12.36
C GLY A 381 21.84 -5.89 -12.17
N GLU A 382 21.04 -5.98 -13.21
CA GLU A 382 19.67 -5.47 -13.23
C GLU A 382 18.68 -6.56 -12.81
N LEU A 383 17.96 -6.33 -11.70
CA LEU A 383 16.88 -7.21 -11.25
C LEU A 383 15.65 -6.99 -12.14
N ARG A 384 15.22 -8.03 -12.84
CA ARG A 384 14.06 -7.98 -13.75
C ARG A 384 13.05 -9.06 -13.42
N ILE A 385 11.78 -8.69 -13.49
CA ILE A 385 10.68 -9.65 -13.58
C ILE A 385 10.10 -9.57 -14.99
N LEU A 386 10.20 -10.69 -15.70
CA LEU A 386 9.63 -10.85 -17.04
C LEU A 386 8.38 -11.73 -16.96
N ILE A 387 7.37 -11.34 -17.70
CA ILE A 387 6.18 -12.15 -17.96
C ILE A 387 6.21 -12.56 -19.41
N GLU A 388 6.05 -13.84 -19.68
CA GLU A 388 6.17 -14.39 -21.04
C GLU A 388 5.11 -15.44 -21.37
N THR A 389 4.84 -15.61 -22.65
CA THR A 389 4.02 -16.73 -23.13
C THR A 389 4.80 -18.04 -23.09
N ILE A 390 4.09 -19.16 -22.90
CA ILE A 390 4.65 -20.50 -23.04
C ILE A 390 4.38 -20.95 -24.47
N SER A 391 5.43 -21.07 -25.29
CA SER A 391 5.34 -21.50 -26.68
C SER A 391 5.96 -22.88 -26.89
N LEU A 392 5.39 -23.67 -27.80
CA LEU A 392 5.97 -24.92 -28.30
C LEU A 392 6.41 -24.74 -29.73
N GLY A 393 7.61 -25.18 -30.06
CA GLY A 393 8.19 -25.11 -31.39
C GLY A 393 9.58 -24.49 -31.44
N ALA A 394 10.37 -24.86 -32.42
CA ALA A 394 11.71 -24.29 -32.64
C ALA A 394 11.68 -23.17 -33.70
N PRO A 395 12.51 -22.13 -33.55
CA PRO A 395 13.44 -21.88 -32.46
C PRO A 395 12.78 -21.17 -31.29
N LEU A 396 12.90 -21.76 -30.11
CA LEU A 396 12.23 -21.39 -28.84
C LEU A 396 12.37 -19.91 -28.45
N PHE A 397 13.40 -19.20 -28.93
CA PHE A 397 13.67 -17.83 -28.49
C PHE A 397 12.95 -16.73 -29.30
N ASN A 398 12.57 -16.98 -30.54
CA ASN A 398 11.96 -15.96 -31.40
C ASN A 398 10.43 -15.94 -31.38
N SER A 399 9.78 -16.94 -30.77
CA SER A 399 8.31 -17.03 -30.67
C SER A 399 7.75 -16.63 -29.32
N ARG A 400 8.58 -16.43 -28.29
CA ARG A 400 8.12 -15.99 -26.97
C ARG A 400 7.77 -14.51 -26.99
N LEU A 401 6.54 -14.22 -26.66
CA LEU A 401 6.10 -12.86 -26.37
C LEU A 401 6.41 -12.58 -24.90
N SER A 402 7.13 -11.51 -24.61
CA SER A 402 7.50 -11.16 -23.25
C SER A 402 7.38 -9.66 -22.98
N THR A 403 7.24 -9.32 -21.72
CA THR A 403 7.30 -7.94 -21.22
C THR A 403 8.01 -7.90 -19.88
N SER A 404 8.76 -6.83 -19.62
CA SER A 404 9.38 -6.59 -18.32
C SER A 404 8.44 -5.75 -17.48
N VAL A 405 7.95 -6.30 -16.37
CA VAL A 405 7.07 -5.60 -15.42
C VAL A 405 7.84 -4.93 -14.28
N LEU A 406 9.04 -5.40 -14.01
CA LEU A 406 10.01 -4.79 -13.09
C LEU A 406 11.37 -4.75 -13.79
N THR A 407 12.03 -3.60 -13.75
CA THR A 407 13.42 -3.40 -14.13
C THR A 407 14.04 -2.43 -13.14
N ARG A 408 15.05 -2.89 -12.39
CA ARG A 408 15.72 -2.12 -11.35
C ARG A 408 17.23 -2.25 -11.44
#